data_6b94a185f0855ed317d8f802c577ef8b
#
_entry.id   6b94a185f0855ed317d8f802c577ef8b
#
_cell.length_a   1.000
_cell.length_b   1.000
_cell.length_c   1.000
_cell.angle_alpha   90.00
_cell.angle_beta   90.00
_cell.angle_gamma   90.00
#
_symmetry.space_group_name_H-M   'P 1'
#
loop_
_entity.id
_entity.type
_entity.pdbx_description
1 polymer ?
#
loop_
_entity_poly.entity_id
_entity_poly.type
_entity_poly.pdbx_seq_one_letter_code
_entity_poly.pdbx_strand_id
1 'polypeptide(L)'
;MSRFISFGLIFTFFFSSQLMAKEFNVVTSVKPLQLIVQELTQGVTTPHVLLPAGASPHDYALKPSDVKKIHDADLVIWVGPELETFMARMLSNDVTNIALTKQPTIDFLYYDHDEEGDHSGHDHSHEGVDPHFWMGPTQSLQAAAVITDTLIAFDPLHKNEYKVNLAQFEKSVNIATDELKKQLQPVVQHGYFVFHDGYGYFEKYFKLNNLGHFTVKPDRRPGAKTLISIRRALQEKQAYCVFSEPQFSPAVVSSVVNGTDVSIGTLDPMATNIAYEQGGYIAFLQELGQSFTKCLK
;
A
#
# COMPACT_ATOMS: atom_id res chain seq x y z
N MET A 1 -3.12 75.22 47.13
CA MET A 1 -4.12 74.50 46.33
C MET A 1 -3.38 73.77 45.25
N SER A 2 -3.05 72.49 45.49
CA SER A 2 -2.31 71.61 44.52
C SER A 2 -3.29 70.71 43.89
N ARG A 3 -3.41 70.70 42.52
CA ARG A 3 -4.24 69.82 41.71
C ARG A 3 -3.38 68.66 41.25
N PHE A 4 -3.64 67.46 41.78
CA PHE A 4 -3.10 66.20 41.22
C PHE A 4 -3.93 65.79 40.01
N ILE A 5 -3.27 65.73 38.87
CA ILE A 5 -3.85 65.14 37.62
C ILE A 5 -3.45 63.64 37.60
N SER A 6 -4.40 62.77 37.85
CA SER A 6 -4.23 61.27 37.64
C SER A 6 -4.31 60.96 36.17
N PHE A 7 -3.22 60.44 35.59
CA PHE A 7 -3.16 59.94 34.25
C PHE A 7 -3.51 58.45 34.32
N GLY A 8 -4.72 58.13 33.92
CA GLY A 8 -5.17 56.70 33.80
C GLY A 8 -4.57 56.03 32.56
N LEU A 9 -3.72 55.02 32.74
CA LEU A 9 -3.15 54.19 31.70
C LEU A 9 -4.23 53.18 31.26
N ILE A 10 -4.81 53.36 30.06
CA ILE A 10 -5.74 52.38 29.46
C ILE A 10 -4.89 51.30 28.83
N PHE A 11 -4.89 50.10 29.44
CA PHE A 11 -4.24 48.91 28.94
C PHE A 11 -5.23 48.21 28.00
N THR A 12 -5.10 48.40 26.68
CA THR A 12 -5.87 47.69 25.66
C THR A 12 -5.32 46.27 25.50
N PHE A 13 -6.05 45.29 26.05
CA PHE A 13 -5.79 43.88 25.81
C PHE A 13 -6.19 43.54 24.37
N PHE A 14 -5.21 43.36 23.48
CA PHE A 14 -5.41 42.76 22.20
C PHE A 14 -5.67 41.24 22.39
N PHE A 15 -6.93 40.86 22.37
CA PHE A 15 -7.34 39.47 22.26
C PHE A 15 -7.02 39.02 20.83
N SER A 16 -5.85 38.41 20.58
CA SER A 16 -5.57 37.71 19.36
C SER A 16 -6.44 36.44 19.32
N SER A 17 -7.58 36.53 18.67
CA SER A 17 -8.34 35.32 18.31
C SER A 17 -7.44 34.53 17.34
N GLN A 18 -6.81 33.44 17.83
CA GLN A 18 -6.23 32.44 16.98
C GLN A 18 -7.40 31.80 16.24
N LEU A 19 -7.56 32.14 14.95
CA LEU A 19 -8.37 31.34 14.05
C LEU A 19 -7.69 29.96 13.99
N MET A 20 -8.27 28.98 14.66
CA MET A 20 -7.91 27.57 14.45
C MET A 20 -8.27 27.26 13.00
N ALA A 21 -7.28 27.22 12.11
CA ALA A 21 -7.48 26.69 10.78
C ALA A 21 -7.98 25.25 10.91
N LYS A 22 -9.06 24.91 10.20
CA LYS A 22 -9.55 23.53 10.15
C LYS A 22 -8.40 22.67 9.61
N GLU A 23 -8.01 21.65 10.35
CA GLU A 23 -6.99 20.70 9.89
C GLU A 23 -7.48 19.98 8.63
N PHE A 24 -6.63 19.91 7.60
CA PHE A 24 -6.93 19.24 6.34
C PHE A 24 -6.96 17.73 6.55
N ASN A 25 -8.17 17.14 6.54
CA ASN A 25 -8.41 15.74 6.85
C ASN A 25 -8.24 14.85 5.62
N VAL A 26 -7.13 14.11 5.56
CA VAL A 26 -6.81 13.16 4.49
C VAL A 26 -7.07 11.74 4.98
N VAL A 27 -7.84 10.98 4.21
CA VAL A 27 -8.11 9.55 4.46
C VAL A 27 -7.52 8.72 3.32
N THR A 28 -6.80 7.66 3.67
CA THR A 28 -6.30 6.66 2.72
C THR A 28 -7.07 5.34 2.89
N SER A 29 -7.21 4.56 1.83
CA SER A 29 -7.92 3.28 1.91
C SER A 29 -7.14 2.22 2.68
N VAL A 30 -5.87 2.02 2.33
CA VAL A 30 -5.01 0.95 2.85
C VAL A 30 -3.75 1.50 3.52
N LYS A 31 -3.20 0.74 4.45
CA LYS A 31 -2.04 1.15 5.24
C LYS A 31 -0.79 1.46 4.39
N PRO A 32 -0.42 0.69 3.35
CA PRO A 32 0.71 1.07 2.50
C PRO A 32 0.57 2.46 1.87
N LEU A 33 -0.63 2.84 1.43
CA LEU A 33 -0.89 4.20 0.96
C LEU A 33 -0.78 5.23 2.08
N GLN A 34 -1.29 4.91 3.28
CA GLN A 34 -1.13 5.78 4.44
C GLN A 34 0.35 6.06 4.73
N LEU A 35 1.22 5.05 4.63
CA LEU A 35 2.66 5.23 4.85
C LEU A 35 3.27 6.17 3.81
N ILE A 36 2.90 6.06 2.53
CA ILE A 36 3.35 6.99 1.48
C ILE A 36 2.83 8.41 1.76
N VAL A 37 1.54 8.57 2.03
CA VAL A 37 0.92 9.89 2.28
C VAL A 37 1.48 10.54 3.53
N GLN A 38 1.81 9.76 4.57
CA GLN A 38 2.48 10.23 5.79
C GLN A 38 3.83 10.92 5.49
N GLU A 39 4.64 10.33 4.60
CA GLU A 39 5.89 10.96 4.17
C GLU A 39 5.65 12.30 3.49
N LEU A 40 4.62 12.38 2.65
CA LEU A 40 4.31 13.57 1.86
C LEU A 40 3.66 14.69 2.69
N THR A 41 2.94 14.35 3.76
CA THR A 41 2.19 15.30 4.59
C THR A 41 2.92 15.68 5.89
N GLN A 42 4.17 15.27 6.04
CA GLN A 42 4.96 15.55 7.25
C GLN A 42 5.00 17.05 7.58
N GLY A 43 4.70 17.39 8.84
CA GLY A 43 4.65 18.77 9.31
C GLY A 43 3.41 19.57 8.90
N VAL A 44 2.50 18.98 8.13
CA VAL A 44 1.27 19.63 7.66
C VAL A 44 0.03 18.96 8.24
N THR A 45 -0.19 17.67 7.98
CA THR A 45 -1.33 16.92 8.50
C THR A 45 -0.98 15.43 8.66
N THR A 46 -1.81 14.72 9.43
CA THR A 46 -1.66 13.31 9.69
C THR A 46 -2.75 12.52 8.95
N PRO A 47 -2.42 11.73 7.91
CA PRO A 47 -3.43 10.97 7.19
C PRO A 47 -3.98 9.82 8.02
N HIS A 48 -5.29 9.57 7.89
CA HIS A 48 -5.97 8.45 8.52
C HIS A 48 -6.11 7.28 7.55
N VAL A 49 -6.07 6.05 8.05
CA VAL A 49 -6.38 4.85 7.25
C VAL A 49 -7.80 4.38 7.48
N LEU A 50 -8.44 3.90 6.41
CA LEU A 50 -9.79 3.37 6.45
C LEU A 50 -9.80 1.91 6.94
N LEU A 51 -9.04 1.04 6.26
CA LEU A 51 -8.97 -0.37 6.60
C LEU A 51 -8.17 -0.61 7.87
N PRO A 52 -8.68 -1.41 8.82
CA PRO A 52 -7.92 -1.80 10.00
C PRO A 52 -6.74 -2.70 9.62
N ALA A 53 -5.70 -2.70 10.46
CA ALA A 53 -4.54 -3.56 10.27
C ALA A 53 -4.94 -5.04 10.13
N GLY A 54 -4.36 -5.73 9.16
CA GLY A 54 -4.63 -7.14 8.86
C GLY A 54 -5.93 -7.43 8.11
N ALA A 55 -6.73 -6.42 7.75
CA ALA A 55 -7.87 -6.63 6.86
C ALA A 55 -7.42 -6.76 5.40
N SER A 56 -8.06 -7.67 4.67
CA SER A 56 -7.86 -7.79 3.22
C SER A 56 -8.67 -6.70 2.49
N PRO A 57 -8.06 -5.96 1.56
CA PRO A 57 -8.78 -4.98 0.74
C PRO A 57 -9.65 -5.61 -0.35
N HIS A 58 -9.51 -6.91 -0.63
CA HIS A 58 -10.23 -7.60 -1.70
C HIS A 58 -11.69 -7.91 -1.35
N ASP A 59 -12.03 -8.07 -0.06
CA ASP A 59 -13.34 -8.50 0.41
C ASP A 59 -13.86 -7.72 1.64
N TYR A 60 -13.30 -6.52 1.87
CA TYR A 60 -13.67 -5.71 3.03
C TYR A 60 -15.12 -5.22 2.96
N ALA A 61 -15.85 -5.38 4.05
CA ALA A 61 -17.20 -4.84 4.20
C ALA A 61 -17.15 -3.55 5.04
N LEU A 62 -17.55 -2.41 4.44
CA LEU A 62 -17.60 -1.11 5.12
C LEU A 62 -18.54 -1.14 6.34
N LYS A 63 -18.03 -0.62 7.45
CA LYS A 63 -18.80 -0.39 8.67
C LYS A 63 -19.38 1.03 8.66
N PRO A 64 -20.45 1.33 9.42
CA PRO A 64 -20.99 2.70 9.53
C PRO A 64 -19.94 3.74 9.95
N SER A 65 -18.96 3.34 10.78
CA SER A 65 -17.84 4.19 11.17
C SER A 65 -16.92 4.55 10.01
N ASP A 66 -16.74 3.63 9.05
CA ASP A 66 -15.89 3.84 7.88
C ASP A 66 -16.57 4.78 6.90
N VAL A 67 -17.88 4.62 6.70
CA VAL A 67 -18.72 5.54 5.93
C VAL A 67 -18.61 6.96 6.49
N LYS A 68 -18.70 7.09 7.83
CA LYS A 68 -18.53 8.40 8.49
C LYS A 68 -17.14 8.99 8.23
N LYS A 69 -16.05 8.21 8.34
CA LYS A 69 -14.69 8.68 8.05
C LYS A 69 -14.55 9.19 6.62
N ILE A 70 -15.14 8.47 5.65
CA ILE A 70 -15.13 8.87 4.24
C ILE A 70 -15.86 10.20 4.02
N HIS A 71 -17.04 10.38 4.64
CA HIS A 71 -17.82 11.62 4.51
C HIS A 71 -17.18 12.81 5.23
N ASP A 72 -16.47 12.58 6.34
CA ASP A 72 -15.80 13.64 7.09
C ASP A 72 -14.44 14.04 6.48
N ALA A 73 -13.94 13.30 5.49
CA ALA A 73 -12.67 13.58 4.83
C ALA A 73 -12.77 14.78 3.88
N ASP A 74 -11.74 15.62 3.87
CA ASP A 74 -11.57 16.66 2.86
C ASP A 74 -10.99 16.07 1.56
N LEU A 75 -10.21 14.97 1.66
CA LEU A 75 -9.66 14.21 0.53
C LEU A 75 -9.54 12.72 0.88
N VAL A 76 -10.05 11.85 -0.01
CA VAL A 76 -9.84 10.40 0.06
C VAL A 76 -8.86 9.96 -1.03
N ILE A 77 -7.78 9.30 -0.63
CA ILE A 77 -6.77 8.71 -1.53
C ILE A 77 -6.91 7.19 -1.45
N TRP A 78 -7.24 6.55 -2.55
CA TRP A 78 -7.47 5.12 -2.60
C TRP A 78 -6.80 4.46 -3.80
N VAL A 79 -6.60 3.15 -3.74
CA VAL A 79 -5.95 2.42 -4.83
C VAL A 79 -6.79 2.51 -6.09
N GLY A 80 -8.05 2.10 -6.01
CA GLY A 80 -8.97 2.20 -7.13
C GLY A 80 -9.98 1.05 -7.19
N PRO A 81 -10.94 1.12 -8.14
CA PRO A 81 -12.02 0.14 -8.25
C PRO A 81 -11.54 -1.28 -8.56
N GLU A 82 -10.32 -1.46 -9.03
CA GLU A 82 -9.72 -2.77 -9.30
C GLU A 82 -9.41 -3.54 -8.01
N LEU A 83 -9.19 -2.84 -6.89
CA LEU A 83 -8.94 -3.43 -5.58
C LEU A 83 -10.15 -3.24 -4.66
N GLU A 84 -10.53 -1.98 -4.41
CA GLU A 84 -11.55 -1.63 -3.41
C GLU A 84 -12.91 -1.44 -4.09
N THR A 85 -13.48 -2.52 -4.64
CA THR A 85 -14.79 -2.49 -5.31
C THR A 85 -15.92 -1.97 -4.42
N PHE A 86 -15.80 -2.16 -3.09
CA PHE A 86 -16.75 -1.68 -2.08
C PHE A 86 -16.75 -0.15 -1.92
N MET A 87 -15.64 0.55 -2.29
CA MET A 87 -15.54 2.00 -2.23
C MET A 87 -16.10 2.68 -3.47
N ALA A 88 -16.03 2.03 -4.63
CA ALA A 88 -16.36 2.65 -5.91
C ALA A 88 -17.76 3.28 -5.97
N ARG A 89 -18.74 2.67 -5.29
CA ARG A 89 -20.12 3.20 -5.23
C ARG A 89 -20.28 4.39 -4.29
N MET A 90 -19.44 4.45 -3.25
CA MET A 90 -19.52 5.52 -2.25
C MET A 90 -18.80 6.79 -2.68
N LEU A 91 -17.73 6.65 -3.46
CA LEU A 91 -16.87 7.76 -3.86
C LEU A 91 -17.33 8.44 -5.15
N SER A 92 -18.47 8.03 -5.74
CA SER A 92 -18.88 8.45 -7.09
C SER A 92 -19.42 9.88 -7.21
N ASN A 93 -19.97 10.52 -6.16
CA ASN A 93 -20.73 11.78 -6.37
C ASN A 93 -20.50 12.92 -5.37
N ASP A 94 -20.13 12.69 -4.11
CA ASP A 94 -20.15 13.76 -3.09
C ASP A 94 -18.84 13.87 -2.26
N VAL A 95 -17.87 12.96 -2.50
CA VAL A 95 -16.62 12.92 -1.74
C VAL A 95 -15.47 13.25 -2.68
N THR A 96 -14.67 14.24 -2.30
CA THR A 96 -13.42 14.53 -3.01
C THR A 96 -12.47 13.35 -2.88
N ASN A 97 -12.12 12.72 -4.01
CA ASN A 97 -11.27 11.54 -3.98
C ASN A 97 -10.37 11.41 -5.20
N ILE A 98 -9.31 10.61 -5.06
CA ILE A 98 -8.43 10.23 -6.15
C ILE A 98 -8.21 8.71 -6.15
N ALA A 99 -8.59 8.05 -7.23
CA ALA A 99 -8.26 6.66 -7.52
C ALA A 99 -6.91 6.59 -8.25
N LEU A 100 -5.91 5.98 -7.63
CA LEU A 100 -4.55 5.95 -8.17
C LEU A 100 -4.43 5.06 -9.40
N THR A 101 -5.17 3.94 -9.48
CA THR A 101 -5.18 3.07 -10.69
C THR A 101 -5.77 3.75 -11.93
N LYS A 102 -6.40 4.91 -11.78
CA LYS A 102 -6.92 5.73 -12.90
C LYS A 102 -5.95 6.83 -13.35
N GLN A 103 -4.74 6.89 -12.77
CA GLN A 103 -3.80 7.95 -13.09
C GLN A 103 -2.86 7.51 -14.22
N PRO A 104 -2.86 8.21 -15.37
CA PRO A 104 -2.13 7.79 -16.56
C PRO A 104 -0.60 7.92 -16.45
N THR A 105 -0.11 8.57 -15.41
CA THR A 105 1.31 8.78 -15.14
C THR A 105 1.93 7.68 -14.28
N ILE A 106 1.13 6.68 -13.85
CA ILE A 106 1.62 5.52 -13.11
C ILE A 106 1.70 4.34 -14.07
N ASP A 107 2.87 3.72 -14.15
CA ASP A 107 3.15 2.59 -15.04
C ASP A 107 2.65 1.29 -14.40
N PHE A 108 1.44 0.86 -14.75
CA PHE A 108 0.84 -0.34 -14.19
C PHE A 108 1.31 -1.62 -14.89
N LEU A 109 1.40 -2.70 -14.11
CA LEU A 109 1.38 -4.06 -14.63
C LEU A 109 -0.06 -4.48 -14.91
N TYR A 110 -0.20 -5.44 -15.81
CA TYR A 110 -1.48 -6.05 -16.14
C TYR A 110 -1.34 -7.54 -15.90
N TYR A 111 -2.42 -8.17 -15.45
CA TYR A 111 -2.44 -9.63 -15.35
C TYR A 111 -2.39 -10.22 -16.75
N ASP A 112 -1.48 -11.19 -16.97
CA ASP A 112 -1.38 -11.89 -18.24
C ASP A 112 -2.62 -12.76 -18.47
N HIS A 113 -3.08 -12.82 -19.74
CA HIS A 113 -4.05 -13.81 -20.16
C HIS A 113 -3.33 -15.15 -20.27
N ASP A 114 -3.57 -16.07 -19.34
CA ASP A 114 -3.18 -17.46 -19.54
C ASP A 114 -3.97 -18.01 -20.73
N GLU A 115 -3.31 -18.16 -21.89
CA GLU A 115 -3.89 -18.74 -23.12
C GLU A 115 -4.24 -20.25 -22.98
N GLU A 116 -4.19 -20.85 -21.80
CA GLU A 116 -4.52 -22.26 -21.56
C GLU A 116 -5.55 -22.46 -20.43
N GLY A 117 -6.82 -22.23 -20.74
CA GLY A 117 -7.92 -22.57 -19.82
C GLY A 117 -9.26 -22.61 -20.49
N ASP A 118 -9.65 -23.81 -20.98
CA ASP A 118 -11.01 -24.32 -21.22
C ASP A 118 -12.15 -23.29 -21.21
N HIS A 119 -12.67 -22.97 -22.41
CA HIS A 119 -13.80 -22.09 -22.69
C HIS A 119 -15.14 -22.67 -22.21
N SER A 120 -15.35 -22.81 -20.90
CA SER A 120 -16.66 -23.15 -20.36
C SER A 120 -16.94 -22.42 -19.05
N GLY A 121 -17.32 -21.16 -19.16
CA GLY A 121 -17.83 -20.37 -18.02
C GLY A 121 -17.41 -18.92 -18.13
N HIS A 122 -18.34 -18.04 -18.43
CA HIS A 122 -18.18 -16.59 -18.49
C HIS A 122 -17.72 -16.01 -17.14
N ASP A 123 -16.40 -15.96 -16.90
CA ASP A 123 -15.84 -15.16 -15.81
C ASP A 123 -14.69 -14.30 -16.37
N HIS A 124 -15.03 -13.13 -16.91
CA HIS A 124 -14.12 -12.13 -17.48
C HIS A 124 -13.31 -11.39 -16.39
N SER A 125 -12.64 -12.09 -15.48
CA SER A 125 -12.08 -11.52 -14.27
C SER A 125 -10.55 -11.36 -14.24
N HIS A 126 -9.86 -11.57 -15.38
CA HIS A 126 -8.39 -11.44 -15.47
C HIS A 126 -7.92 -10.35 -16.44
N GLU A 127 -8.83 -9.56 -17.00
CA GLU A 127 -8.50 -8.40 -17.81
C GLU A 127 -8.43 -7.17 -16.90
N GLY A 128 -7.23 -6.75 -16.47
CA GLY A 128 -7.15 -5.54 -15.67
C GLY A 128 -5.76 -5.21 -15.15
N VAL A 129 -5.66 -4.01 -14.64
CA VAL A 129 -4.50 -3.51 -13.95
C VAL A 129 -4.25 -4.35 -12.69
N ASP A 130 -3.00 -4.78 -12.46
CA ASP A 130 -2.58 -5.26 -11.15
C ASP A 130 -2.59 -4.05 -10.17
N PRO A 131 -3.47 -4.06 -9.17
CA PRO A 131 -3.64 -2.90 -8.29
C PRO A 131 -2.56 -2.76 -7.22
N HIS A 132 -1.66 -3.75 -7.05
CA HIS A 132 -0.68 -3.80 -5.96
C HIS A 132 0.57 -2.92 -6.21
N PHE A 133 0.40 -1.79 -6.87
CA PHE A 133 1.48 -0.90 -7.32
C PHE A 133 2.39 -0.40 -6.18
N TRP A 134 1.90 -0.32 -4.94
CA TRP A 134 2.69 0.12 -3.78
C TRP A 134 3.83 -0.83 -3.42
N MET A 135 3.84 -2.05 -3.97
CA MET A 135 4.95 -2.99 -3.87
C MET A 135 6.14 -2.58 -4.75
N GLY A 136 5.90 -1.81 -5.81
CA GLY A 136 6.91 -1.35 -6.75
C GLY A 136 7.51 0.00 -6.37
N PRO A 137 8.83 0.10 -6.14
CA PRO A 137 9.46 1.40 -5.85
C PRO A 137 9.19 2.46 -6.91
N THR A 138 9.26 2.11 -8.20
CA THR A 138 8.98 3.03 -9.31
C THR A 138 7.55 3.56 -9.26
N GLN A 139 6.57 2.67 -9.13
CA GLN A 139 5.16 3.02 -9.11
C GLN A 139 4.79 3.82 -7.88
N SER A 140 5.41 3.51 -6.74
CA SER A 140 5.21 4.29 -5.51
C SER A 140 5.74 5.71 -5.61
N LEU A 141 6.86 5.94 -6.31
CA LEU A 141 7.37 7.28 -6.60
C LEU A 141 6.44 8.03 -7.57
N GLN A 142 5.94 7.37 -8.61
CA GLN A 142 4.95 7.96 -9.52
C GLN A 142 3.65 8.31 -8.79
N ALA A 143 3.16 7.42 -7.93
CA ALA A 143 1.99 7.68 -7.09
C ALA A 143 2.23 8.84 -6.12
N ALA A 144 3.41 8.93 -5.49
CA ALA A 144 3.78 10.02 -4.60
C ALA A 144 3.77 11.38 -5.31
N ALA A 145 4.24 11.44 -6.55
CA ALA A 145 4.17 12.67 -7.37
C ALA A 145 2.71 13.09 -7.63
N VAL A 146 1.86 12.16 -8.07
CA VAL A 146 0.42 12.41 -8.28
C VAL A 146 -0.27 12.86 -7.00
N ILE A 147 0.00 12.19 -5.89
CA ILE A 147 -0.56 12.54 -4.58
C ILE A 147 -0.12 13.94 -4.17
N THR A 148 1.16 14.27 -4.36
CA THR A 148 1.71 15.60 -4.04
C THR A 148 1.02 16.70 -4.85
N ASP A 149 0.83 16.53 -6.15
CA ASP A 149 0.11 17.49 -6.98
C ASP A 149 -1.36 17.65 -6.53
N THR A 150 -1.99 16.56 -6.13
CA THR A 150 -3.35 16.56 -5.58
C THR A 150 -3.40 17.32 -4.26
N LEU A 151 -2.48 17.05 -3.32
CA LEU A 151 -2.39 17.77 -2.05
C LEU A 151 -2.20 19.28 -2.26
N ILE A 152 -1.32 19.68 -3.18
CA ILE A 152 -1.07 21.09 -3.52
C ILE A 152 -2.35 21.75 -4.10
N ALA A 153 -3.14 21.03 -4.87
CA ALA A 153 -4.37 21.56 -5.44
C ALA A 153 -5.44 21.86 -4.37
N PHE A 154 -5.52 21.03 -3.34
CA PHE A 154 -6.49 21.17 -2.25
C PHE A 154 -5.98 22.03 -1.08
N ASP A 155 -4.67 22.05 -0.85
CA ASP A 155 -4.00 22.83 0.20
C ASP A 155 -2.79 23.59 -0.35
N PRO A 156 -3.01 24.64 -1.16
CA PRO A 156 -1.93 25.40 -1.79
C PRO A 156 -1.06 26.19 -0.81
N LEU A 157 -1.51 26.36 0.44
CA LEU A 157 -0.75 27.08 1.47
C LEU A 157 0.51 26.32 1.87
N HIS A 158 0.47 24.97 1.86
CA HIS A 158 1.60 24.10 2.23
C HIS A 158 2.32 23.50 0.99
N LYS A 159 2.20 24.16 -0.16
CA LYS A 159 2.83 23.71 -1.42
C LYS A 159 4.33 23.42 -1.29
N ASN A 160 5.06 24.25 -0.57
CA ASN A 160 6.51 24.12 -0.45
C ASN A 160 6.88 22.93 0.42
N GLU A 161 6.16 22.71 1.51
CA GLU A 161 6.30 21.58 2.42
C GLU A 161 6.07 20.28 1.68
N TYR A 162 4.98 20.15 0.93
CA TYR A 162 4.68 18.96 0.11
C TYR A 162 5.78 18.64 -0.90
N LYS A 163 6.34 19.67 -1.57
CA LYS A 163 7.44 19.47 -2.53
C LYS A 163 8.74 19.04 -1.86
N VAL A 164 9.07 19.60 -0.70
CA VAL A 164 10.25 19.20 0.07
C VAL A 164 10.11 17.77 0.55
N ASN A 165 8.93 17.40 1.04
CA ASN A 165 8.63 16.05 1.51
C ASN A 165 8.70 15.03 0.38
N LEU A 166 8.16 15.34 -0.81
CA LEU A 166 8.30 14.48 -2.00
C LEU A 166 9.77 14.24 -2.34
N ALA A 167 10.58 15.30 -2.43
CA ALA A 167 12.00 15.16 -2.76
C ALA A 167 12.76 14.33 -1.71
N GLN A 168 12.41 14.45 -0.43
CA GLN A 168 13.00 13.63 0.63
C GLN A 168 12.54 12.17 0.52
N PHE A 169 11.27 11.92 0.22
CA PHE A 169 10.72 10.58 0.01
C PHE A 169 11.41 9.87 -1.18
N GLU A 170 11.53 10.56 -2.34
CA GLU A 170 12.25 10.06 -3.52
C GLU A 170 13.68 9.65 -3.18
N LYS A 171 14.41 10.50 -2.47
CA LYS A 171 15.77 10.20 -2.02
C LYS A 171 15.82 8.97 -1.13
N SER A 172 14.91 8.85 -0.16
CA SER A 172 14.87 7.75 0.79
C SER A 172 14.55 6.41 0.09
N VAL A 173 13.58 6.40 -0.84
CA VAL A 173 13.23 5.22 -1.64
C VAL A 173 14.40 4.77 -2.49
N ASN A 174 15.11 5.70 -3.15
CA ASN A 174 16.26 5.37 -4.00
C ASN A 174 17.40 4.73 -3.17
N ILE A 175 17.70 5.27 -1.99
CA ILE A 175 18.72 4.69 -1.09
C ILE A 175 18.29 3.28 -0.65
N ALA A 176 17.06 3.11 -0.17
CA ALA A 176 16.55 1.82 0.29
C ALA A 176 16.54 0.77 -0.82
N THR A 177 16.18 1.14 -2.03
CA THR A 177 16.16 0.20 -3.17
C THR A 177 17.55 -0.24 -3.59
N ASP A 178 18.56 0.63 -3.50
CA ASP A 178 19.96 0.26 -3.80
C ASP A 178 20.53 -0.69 -2.73
N GLU A 179 20.13 -0.53 -1.47
CA GLU A 179 20.46 -1.46 -0.39
C GLU A 179 19.76 -2.81 -0.59
N LEU A 180 18.46 -2.80 -0.91
CA LEU A 180 17.66 -3.99 -1.18
C LEU A 180 18.18 -4.80 -2.38
N LYS A 181 18.63 -4.16 -3.46
CA LYS A 181 19.28 -4.85 -4.59
C LYS A 181 20.49 -5.65 -4.13
N LYS A 182 21.35 -5.08 -3.27
CA LYS A 182 22.52 -5.77 -2.72
C LYS A 182 22.11 -6.93 -1.81
N GLN A 183 21.10 -6.70 -0.96
CA GLN A 183 20.59 -7.71 -0.02
C GLN A 183 19.98 -8.91 -0.73
N LEU A 184 19.20 -8.69 -1.79
CA LEU A 184 18.47 -9.72 -2.53
C LEU A 184 19.35 -10.44 -3.57
N GLN A 185 20.44 -9.83 -4.03
CA GLN A 185 21.31 -10.38 -5.07
C GLN A 185 21.70 -11.87 -4.86
N PRO A 186 22.03 -12.35 -3.64
CA PRO A 186 22.39 -13.75 -3.46
C PRO A 186 21.24 -14.75 -3.66
N VAL A 187 19.98 -14.29 -3.64
CA VAL A 187 18.78 -15.14 -3.66
C VAL A 187 17.89 -14.92 -4.88
N VAL A 188 18.22 -14.00 -5.79
CA VAL A 188 17.35 -13.64 -6.94
C VAL A 188 17.04 -14.83 -7.87
N GLN A 189 17.89 -15.86 -7.93
CA GLN A 189 17.68 -17.05 -8.76
C GLN A 189 16.94 -18.17 -8.02
N HIS A 190 16.71 -18.04 -6.72
CA HIS A 190 16.04 -19.06 -5.93
C HIS A 190 14.52 -19.01 -6.18
N GLY A 191 13.98 -20.10 -6.70
CA GLY A 191 12.55 -20.22 -7.02
C GLY A 191 11.68 -20.24 -5.77
N TYR A 192 10.49 -19.65 -5.85
CA TYR A 192 9.52 -19.65 -4.76
C TYR A 192 8.09 -19.53 -5.30
N PHE A 193 7.12 -19.80 -4.43
CA PHE A 193 5.70 -19.54 -4.68
C PHE A 193 5.16 -18.53 -3.66
N VAL A 194 4.22 -17.69 -4.09
CA VAL A 194 3.49 -16.75 -3.22
C VAL A 194 2.04 -17.21 -3.03
N PHE A 195 1.39 -16.77 -1.95
CA PHE A 195 -0.01 -17.13 -1.70
C PHE A 195 -0.93 -16.50 -2.74
N HIS A 196 -0.87 -15.19 -2.97
CA HIS A 196 -1.62 -14.57 -4.05
C HIS A 196 -0.72 -13.74 -4.98
N ASP A 197 -1.23 -13.46 -6.18
CA ASP A 197 -0.53 -12.70 -7.22
C ASP A 197 -0.59 -11.20 -6.95
N GLY A 198 0.18 -10.76 -5.97
CA GLY A 198 0.20 -9.35 -5.53
C GLY A 198 1.60 -8.74 -5.43
N TYR A 199 2.64 -9.48 -5.83
CA TYR A 199 4.04 -9.06 -5.63
C TYR A 199 4.75 -8.70 -6.94
N GLY A 200 4.07 -8.76 -8.08
CA GLY A 200 4.64 -8.61 -9.41
C GLY A 200 5.50 -7.36 -9.60
N TYR A 201 5.14 -6.24 -9.02
CA TYR A 201 5.94 -5.00 -9.09
C TYR A 201 7.28 -5.11 -8.34
N PHE A 202 7.29 -5.69 -7.14
CA PHE A 202 8.49 -5.93 -6.35
C PHE A 202 9.40 -6.95 -7.04
N GLU A 203 8.82 -8.05 -7.47
CA GLU A 203 9.49 -9.14 -8.17
C GLU A 203 10.18 -8.66 -9.45
N LYS A 204 9.45 -7.92 -10.29
CA LYS A 204 9.99 -7.34 -11.53
C LYS A 204 11.13 -6.35 -11.26
N TYR A 205 10.96 -5.48 -10.25
CA TYR A 205 11.97 -4.47 -9.91
C TYR A 205 13.28 -5.10 -9.42
N PHE A 206 13.18 -6.12 -8.56
CA PHE A 206 14.34 -6.81 -7.98
C PHE A 206 14.76 -8.07 -8.74
N LYS A 207 14.05 -8.43 -9.84
CA LYS A 207 14.32 -9.60 -10.70
C LYS A 207 14.29 -10.92 -9.94
N LEU A 208 13.32 -11.09 -9.05
CA LEU A 208 13.12 -12.30 -8.27
C LEU A 208 12.51 -13.42 -9.13
N ASN A 209 12.82 -14.69 -8.79
CA ASN A 209 12.39 -15.86 -9.53
C ASN A 209 11.10 -16.46 -8.96
N ASN A 210 9.96 -15.77 -9.16
CA ASN A 210 8.66 -16.30 -8.81
C ASN A 210 8.28 -17.45 -9.77
N LEU A 211 7.90 -18.61 -9.23
CA LEU A 211 7.46 -19.80 -9.97
C LEU A 211 5.93 -19.89 -10.11
N GLY A 212 5.20 -18.98 -9.43
CA GLY A 212 3.75 -18.90 -9.48
C GLY A 212 3.12 -18.59 -8.12
N HIS A 213 1.80 -18.65 -8.12
CA HIS A 213 0.97 -18.30 -6.95
C HIS A 213 -0.11 -19.38 -6.71
N PHE A 214 -0.65 -19.41 -5.50
CA PHE A 214 -1.76 -20.31 -5.16
C PHE A 214 -3.07 -19.79 -5.75
N THR A 215 -3.28 -18.47 -5.76
CA THR A 215 -4.49 -17.83 -6.27
C THR A 215 -4.21 -16.43 -6.78
N VAL A 216 -4.97 -15.96 -7.75
CA VAL A 216 -5.01 -14.55 -8.17
C VAL A 216 -5.93 -13.75 -7.25
N LYS A 217 -7.02 -14.37 -6.75
CA LYS A 217 -8.00 -13.76 -5.85
C LYS A 217 -7.92 -14.44 -4.49
N PRO A 218 -7.32 -13.79 -3.49
CA PRO A 218 -7.03 -14.42 -2.21
C PRO A 218 -8.28 -14.74 -1.36
N ASP A 219 -9.43 -14.12 -1.67
CA ASP A 219 -10.75 -14.43 -1.12
C ASP A 219 -11.34 -15.75 -1.64
N ARG A 220 -10.77 -16.32 -2.71
CA ARG A 220 -11.18 -17.62 -3.29
C ARG A 220 -10.18 -18.72 -2.95
N ARG A 221 -10.71 -19.91 -2.72
CA ARG A 221 -9.86 -21.08 -2.51
C ARG A 221 -9.09 -21.43 -3.80
N PRO A 222 -7.78 -21.72 -3.70
CA PRO A 222 -6.99 -22.20 -4.83
C PRO A 222 -7.59 -23.46 -5.47
N GLY A 223 -7.48 -23.55 -6.79
CA GLY A 223 -7.94 -24.72 -7.55
C GLY A 223 -7.12 -25.97 -7.25
N ALA A 224 -7.73 -27.15 -7.31
CA ALA A 224 -7.03 -28.41 -7.07
C ALA A 224 -5.86 -28.64 -8.06
N LYS A 225 -6.03 -28.28 -9.34
CA LYS A 225 -4.98 -28.37 -10.37
C LYS A 225 -3.75 -27.54 -9.96
N THR A 226 -3.95 -26.31 -9.52
CA THR A 226 -2.89 -25.41 -9.05
C THR A 226 -2.14 -26.01 -7.84
N LEU A 227 -2.88 -26.51 -6.82
CA LEU A 227 -2.27 -27.12 -5.65
C LEU A 227 -1.42 -28.36 -6.01
N ILE A 228 -1.90 -29.20 -6.95
CA ILE A 228 -1.16 -30.38 -7.43
C ILE A 228 0.12 -29.93 -8.17
N SER A 229 0.03 -28.93 -9.04
CA SER A 229 1.17 -28.40 -9.80
C SER A 229 2.24 -27.84 -8.87
N ILE A 230 1.85 -27.00 -7.90
CA ILE A 230 2.77 -26.45 -6.90
C ILE A 230 3.43 -27.60 -6.13
N ARG A 231 2.66 -28.54 -5.59
CA ARG A 231 3.21 -29.66 -4.83
C ARG A 231 4.23 -30.46 -5.63
N ARG A 232 3.96 -30.70 -6.92
CA ARG A 232 4.90 -31.37 -7.82
C ARG A 232 6.21 -30.59 -7.94
N ALA A 233 6.15 -29.27 -8.18
CA ALA A 233 7.33 -28.41 -8.27
C ALA A 233 8.16 -28.44 -6.97
N LEU A 234 7.49 -28.47 -5.78
CA LEU A 234 8.18 -28.61 -4.50
C LEU A 234 8.90 -29.97 -4.39
N GLN A 235 8.27 -31.07 -4.80
CA GLN A 235 8.87 -32.42 -4.80
C GLN A 235 10.04 -32.54 -5.76
N GLU A 236 9.99 -31.83 -6.89
CA GLU A 236 11.06 -31.74 -7.88
C GLU A 236 12.19 -30.76 -7.45
N LYS A 237 12.11 -30.18 -6.24
CA LYS A 237 13.09 -29.26 -5.64
C LYS A 237 13.31 -27.98 -6.49
N GLN A 238 12.29 -27.51 -7.19
CA GLN A 238 12.36 -26.28 -7.99
C GLN A 238 12.25 -25.03 -7.12
N ALA A 239 11.62 -25.12 -5.96
CA ALA A 239 11.41 -24.00 -5.04
C ALA A 239 12.17 -24.17 -3.72
N TYR A 240 12.66 -23.06 -3.20
CA TYR A 240 13.32 -22.93 -1.90
C TYR A 240 12.32 -22.53 -0.79
N CYS A 241 11.29 -21.79 -1.16
CA CYS A 241 10.33 -21.22 -0.21
C CYS A 241 8.92 -21.18 -0.79
N VAL A 242 7.93 -21.26 0.10
CA VAL A 242 6.53 -20.90 -0.17
C VAL A 242 6.13 -19.81 0.82
N PHE A 243 5.61 -18.70 0.32
CA PHE A 243 5.19 -17.59 1.17
C PHE A 243 3.70 -17.64 1.46
N SER A 244 3.37 -17.51 2.75
CA SER A 244 2.03 -17.26 3.27
C SER A 244 1.83 -15.76 3.56
N GLU A 245 0.60 -15.36 3.88
CA GLU A 245 0.26 -13.98 4.21
C GLU A 245 -0.54 -13.91 5.51
N PRO A 246 -0.32 -12.86 6.36
CA PRO A 246 -1.01 -12.73 7.65
C PRO A 246 -2.53 -12.57 7.53
N GLN A 247 -3.02 -12.04 6.39
CA GLN A 247 -4.43 -11.77 6.13
C GLN A 247 -5.25 -13.05 5.89
N PHE A 248 -4.60 -14.18 5.63
CA PHE A 248 -5.25 -15.42 5.20
C PHE A 248 -4.81 -16.62 6.06
N SER A 249 -5.67 -17.67 6.07
CA SER A 249 -5.35 -18.90 6.79
C SER A 249 -4.14 -19.63 6.15
N PRO A 250 -3.11 -19.97 6.91
CA PRO A 250 -1.95 -20.69 6.37
C PRO A 250 -2.21 -22.16 6.07
N ALA A 251 -3.42 -22.68 6.37
CA ALA A 251 -3.73 -24.11 6.28
C ALA A 251 -3.51 -24.70 4.87
N VAL A 252 -3.86 -23.94 3.82
CA VAL A 252 -3.67 -24.39 2.43
C VAL A 252 -2.19 -24.49 2.10
N VAL A 253 -1.39 -23.47 2.41
CA VAL A 253 0.07 -23.47 2.20
C VAL A 253 0.68 -24.62 2.98
N SER A 254 0.36 -24.77 4.27
CA SER A 254 0.87 -25.84 5.11
C SER A 254 0.56 -27.24 4.56
N SER A 255 -0.65 -27.43 4.01
CA SER A 255 -1.04 -28.74 3.44
C SER A 255 -0.24 -29.13 2.20
N VAL A 256 0.12 -28.13 1.38
CA VAL A 256 0.89 -28.35 0.14
C VAL A 256 2.38 -28.58 0.45
N VAL A 257 2.93 -27.88 1.44
CA VAL A 257 4.34 -28.01 1.83
C VAL A 257 4.60 -29.25 2.70
N ASN A 258 3.59 -29.76 3.41
CA ASN A 258 3.76 -30.91 4.31
C ASN A 258 4.40 -32.12 3.61
N GLY A 259 5.50 -32.66 4.22
CA GLY A 259 6.28 -33.78 3.67
C GLY A 259 7.21 -33.39 2.53
N THR A 260 7.55 -32.11 2.38
CA THR A 260 8.63 -31.59 1.54
C THR A 260 9.70 -30.93 2.43
N ASP A 261 10.89 -30.66 1.86
CA ASP A 261 11.99 -29.96 2.56
C ASP A 261 11.90 -28.43 2.40
N VAL A 262 10.82 -27.90 1.82
CA VAL A 262 10.66 -26.49 1.47
C VAL A 262 10.21 -25.68 2.69
N SER A 263 10.83 -24.52 2.90
CA SER A 263 10.49 -23.61 3.99
C SER A 263 9.21 -22.82 3.72
N ILE A 264 8.49 -22.45 4.80
CA ILE A 264 7.37 -21.51 4.73
C ILE A 264 7.85 -20.16 5.27
N GLY A 265 7.79 -19.13 4.43
CA GLY A 265 7.99 -17.74 4.80
C GLY A 265 6.67 -16.98 4.96
N THR A 266 6.77 -15.73 5.36
CA THR A 266 5.62 -14.80 5.43
C THR A 266 5.96 -13.52 4.71
N LEU A 267 5.09 -13.11 3.78
CA LEU A 267 5.09 -11.77 3.17
C LEU A 267 3.83 -11.04 3.62
N ASP A 268 3.96 -9.79 3.98
CA ASP A 268 2.83 -8.95 4.39
C ASP A 268 2.65 -7.77 3.44
N PRO A 269 1.76 -7.89 2.43
CA PRO A 269 1.55 -6.84 1.45
C PRO A 269 0.84 -5.61 2.03
N MET A 270 0.25 -5.76 3.23
CA MET A 270 -0.54 -4.72 3.89
C MET A 270 0.23 -3.95 4.97
N ALA A 271 1.55 -4.23 5.16
CA ALA A 271 2.39 -3.55 6.15
C ALA A 271 1.79 -3.58 7.57
N THR A 272 1.15 -4.69 7.96
CA THR A 272 0.34 -4.79 9.20
C THR A 272 1.11 -4.36 10.45
N ASN A 273 2.38 -4.78 10.55
CA ASN A 273 3.22 -4.55 11.72
C ASN A 273 4.14 -3.33 11.60
N ILE A 274 4.14 -2.62 10.47
CA ILE A 274 4.95 -1.41 10.30
C ILE A 274 4.41 -0.29 11.18
N ALA A 275 5.31 0.38 11.91
CA ALA A 275 4.95 1.54 12.72
C ALA A 275 4.43 2.69 11.82
N TYR A 276 3.46 3.42 12.35
CA TYR A 276 2.91 4.60 11.71
C TYR A 276 3.76 5.82 12.08
N GLU A 277 4.88 5.99 11.38
CA GLU A 277 5.85 7.04 11.62
C GLU A 277 6.61 7.37 10.33
N GLN A 278 7.43 8.41 10.36
CA GLN A 278 8.33 8.76 9.26
C GLN A 278 9.29 7.59 8.96
N GLY A 279 9.53 7.30 7.68
CA GLY A 279 10.30 6.16 7.24
C GLY A 279 9.49 4.86 7.17
N GLY A 280 8.18 4.91 7.46
CA GLY A 280 7.33 3.73 7.49
C GLY A 280 7.26 2.98 6.15
N TYR A 281 7.16 3.70 5.03
CA TYR A 281 7.18 3.05 3.72
C TYR A 281 8.54 2.38 3.41
N ILE A 282 9.63 2.99 3.83
CA ILE A 282 10.97 2.41 3.70
C ILE A 282 11.10 1.14 4.54
N ALA A 283 10.61 1.19 5.79
CA ALA A 283 10.59 0.02 6.68
C ALA A 283 9.76 -1.13 6.07
N PHE A 284 8.64 -0.82 5.43
CA PHE A 284 7.84 -1.81 4.71
C PHE A 284 8.62 -2.50 3.57
N LEU A 285 9.29 -1.72 2.70
CA LEU A 285 10.12 -2.31 1.65
C LEU A 285 11.25 -3.18 2.20
N GLN A 286 11.89 -2.73 3.30
CA GLN A 286 12.95 -3.47 3.96
C GLN A 286 12.45 -4.77 4.60
N GLU A 287 11.26 -4.76 5.21
CA GLU A 287 10.63 -5.97 5.77
C GLU A 287 10.35 -7.01 4.68
N LEU A 288 9.82 -6.59 3.52
CA LEU A 288 9.65 -7.47 2.36
C LEU A 288 10.99 -8.10 1.94
N GLY A 289 12.02 -7.28 1.74
CA GLY A 289 13.34 -7.77 1.35
C GLY A 289 13.97 -8.72 2.38
N GLN A 290 13.78 -8.45 3.67
CA GLN A 290 14.23 -9.35 4.76
C GLN A 290 13.47 -10.67 4.73
N SER A 291 12.15 -10.65 4.53
CA SER A 291 11.32 -11.84 4.43
C SER A 291 11.74 -12.73 3.26
N PHE A 292 11.96 -12.15 2.07
CA PHE A 292 12.51 -12.87 0.92
C PHE A 292 13.88 -13.48 1.26
N THR A 293 14.81 -12.68 1.74
CA THR A 293 16.19 -13.12 2.02
C THR A 293 16.22 -14.23 3.07
N LYS A 294 15.38 -14.14 4.10
CA LYS A 294 15.34 -15.12 5.20
C LYS A 294 14.86 -16.49 4.74
N CYS A 295 13.87 -16.55 3.85
CA CYS A 295 13.28 -17.81 3.41
C CYS A 295 14.01 -18.43 2.21
N LEU A 296 14.59 -17.60 1.36
CA LEU A 296 15.27 -18.06 0.14
C LEU A 296 16.76 -18.43 0.37
N LYS A 297 17.31 -18.22 1.54
CA LYS A 297 18.64 -18.71 1.94
C LYS A 297 18.55 -20.17 2.34
#